data_509d1f3ec09e4edb8feec9f9babb21f5
#
_entry.id   509d1f3ec09e4edb8feec9f9babb21f5
#
_cell.length_a   1.000
_cell.length_b   1.000
_cell.length_c   1.000
_cell.angle_alpha   90.00
_cell.angle_beta   90.00
_cell.angle_gamma   90.00
#
_symmetry.space_group_name_H-M   'P 1'
#
loop_
_entity.id
_entity.type
_entity.pdbx_description
1 polymer ?
#
loop_
_entity_poly.entity_id
_entity_poly.type
_entity_poly.pdbx_seq_one_letter_code
_entity_poly.pdbx_strand_id
1 'polypeptide(L)'
;MTIQREQLEADVLIVGAGPAGLSCALHLANLIKRHNASGAKPELSAENIYVLEKGREIGAHQLSGAIMNPSALAELVPDFAKTAPLDTPVTDSAALIFTQKSSYRIPITPPPFNNAGNYVISLSKLVKWMGGLVESAGVNLFKEFGGAELIYSGDGIAGVITEDKGLDKNGKPKDNFTPGYELRAKVTVLAEGTRGSLTKQLVAKNKLDNINPQSYGIGIKELWEVPPGKIQPGFVAHTLGWPVSSKMYGGGWIYGLQNNRVSLGLVIALEYEDPRFDPHVAFQTWKTHPFVRNLLDGGQLVRYGAKSLPYGGWYAMPRNYVDGGLIVGDSGSFLDSQRLKGVHLAMKSGMLAAETIFEALKKEDYSAKTLQAYKENIDHSYIKTELWKVRNFHQSFRNGMLDGFFHSGLQQITGGRGLIDPMRAHAGHEAYGKIYGRPAPERFKGDGKLTFDRLTDVYHSGTRHDEDQPCHLKVRDLDICATRCVEEYGNPCQYFCPAAVYEMAKEGDTLKLKINAANCVHCKTCDIADPYQIIDWVVPEGGGGPNYEGM
;
A
#
# COMPACT_ATOMS: atom_id res chain seq x y z
N MET A 1 19.17 -10.23 29.04
CA MET A 1 18.52 -9.31 29.99
C MET A 1 17.10 -9.08 29.51
N THR A 2 16.09 -9.22 30.34
CA THR A 2 14.72 -8.86 29.99
C THR A 2 14.66 -7.33 29.97
N ILE A 3 14.35 -6.74 28.81
CA ILE A 3 14.19 -5.29 28.69
C ILE A 3 12.91 -4.92 29.44
N GLN A 4 13.04 -4.03 30.43
CA GLN A 4 11.87 -3.45 31.11
C GLN A 4 11.29 -2.35 30.22
N ARG A 5 10.01 -2.48 29.83
CA ARG A 5 9.30 -1.53 28.99
C ARG A 5 8.32 -0.72 29.82
N GLU A 6 8.18 0.55 29.49
CA GLU A 6 7.10 1.36 30.02
C GLU A 6 5.77 0.89 29.41
N GLN A 7 4.76 0.76 30.28
CA GLN A 7 3.43 0.25 29.93
C GLN A 7 2.43 1.40 29.88
N LEU A 8 1.69 1.50 28.78
CA LEU A 8 0.61 2.46 28.59
C LEU A 8 -0.66 1.72 28.25
N GLU A 9 -1.79 2.25 28.70
CA GLU A 9 -3.11 1.68 28.46
C GLU A 9 -3.96 2.63 27.61
N ALA A 10 -4.69 2.08 26.65
CA ALA A 10 -5.64 2.78 25.81
C ALA A 10 -6.97 2.03 25.75
N ASP A 11 -8.05 2.71 25.43
CA ASP A 11 -9.30 2.03 25.05
C ASP A 11 -9.15 1.45 23.64
N VAL A 12 -8.58 2.24 22.72
CA VAL A 12 -8.39 1.86 21.32
C VAL A 12 -7.00 2.24 20.85
N LEU A 13 -6.28 1.27 20.29
CA LEU A 13 -4.98 1.45 19.67
C LEU A 13 -5.10 1.25 18.15
N ILE A 14 -4.71 2.24 17.35
CA ILE A 14 -4.72 2.19 15.89
C ILE A 14 -3.28 2.20 15.40
N VAL A 15 -2.88 1.15 14.67
CA VAL A 15 -1.52 1.02 14.12
C VAL A 15 -1.52 1.45 12.66
N GLY A 16 -1.04 2.66 12.39
CA GLY A 16 -0.93 3.28 11.07
C GLY A 16 -1.86 4.47 10.89
N ALA A 17 -1.29 5.66 10.67
CA ALA A 17 -2.01 6.91 10.41
C ALA A 17 -2.21 7.14 8.90
N GLY A 18 -2.62 6.10 8.16
CA GLY A 18 -3.09 6.20 6.79
C GLY A 18 -4.59 6.58 6.72
N PRO A 19 -5.17 6.62 5.50
CA PRO A 19 -6.58 6.98 5.32
C PRO A 19 -7.54 6.15 6.18
N ALA A 20 -7.31 4.84 6.31
CA ALA A 20 -8.17 3.95 7.10
C ALA A 20 -8.06 4.23 8.60
N GLY A 21 -6.83 4.33 9.13
CA GLY A 21 -6.60 4.56 10.55
C GLY A 21 -7.10 5.91 11.02
N LEU A 22 -6.80 6.98 10.26
CA LEU A 22 -7.28 8.33 10.60
C LEU A 22 -8.80 8.46 10.45
N SER A 23 -9.43 7.78 9.48
CA SER A 23 -10.89 7.75 9.38
C SER A 23 -11.53 7.02 10.54
N CYS A 24 -10.92 5.91 11.00
CA CYS A 24 -11.36 5.20 12.20
C CYS A 24 -11.28 6.12 13.43
N ALA A 25 -10.12 6.75 13.67
CA ALA A 25 -9.89 7.63 14.80
C ALA A 25 -10.86 8.82 14.84
N LEU A 26 -10.98 9.56 13.71
CA LEU A 26 -11.84 10.73 13.61
C LEU A 26 -13.31 10.36 13.77
N HIS A 27 -13.77 9.30 13.11
CA HIS A 27 -15.16 8.87 13.19
C HIS A 27 -15.53 8.42 14.60
N LEU A 28 -14.63 7.64 15.25
CA LEU A 28 -14.83 7.20 16.63
C LEU A 28 -14.89 8.40 17.61
N ALA A 29 -13.98 9.36 17.49
CA ALA A 29 -13.99 10.56 18.30
C ALA A 29 -15.29 11.37 18.11
N ASN A 30 -15.80 11.46 16.87
CA ASN A 30 -17.09 12.12 16.58
C ASN A 30 -18.28 11.36 17.18
N LEU A 31 -18.26 10.02 17.20
CA LEU A 31 -19.28 9.19 17.85
C LEU A 31 -19.26 9.40 19.37
N ILE A 32 -18.09 9.38 20.00
CA ILE A 32 -17.88 9.62 21.43
C ILE A 32 -18.40 11.01 21.81
N LYS A 33 -18.01 12.04 21.04
CA LYS A 33 -18.46 13.42 21.30
C LYS A 33 -19.99 13.53 21.30
N ARG A 34 -20.66 12.93 20.31
CA ARG A 34 -22.14 12.93 20.23
C ARG A 34 -22.78 12.15 21.38
N HIS A 35 -22.20 11.01 21.73
CA HIS A 35 -22.67 10.17 22.84
C HIS A 35 -22.63 10.92 24.18
N ASN A 36 -21.48 11.51 24.51
CA ASN A 36 -21.30 12.27 25.76
C ASN A 36 -22.20 13.50 25.81
N ALA A 37 -22.37 14.21 24.66
CA ALA A 37 -23.26 15.37 24.58
C ALA A 37 -24.73 15.02 24.82
N SER A 38 -25.16 13.77 24.58
CA SER A 38 -26.50 13.28 24.89
C SER A 38 -26.70 12.90 26.35
N GLY A 39 -25.65 12.93 27.18
CA GLY A 39 -25.65 12.47 28.58
C GLY A 39 -25.72 10.95 28.75
N ALA A 40 -25.52 10.18 27.68
CA ALA A 40 -25.56 8.72 27.72
C ALA A 40 -24.33 8.14 28.47
N LYS A 41 -24.51 6.94 29.02
CA LYS A 41 -23.44 6.24 29.76
C LYS A 41 -23.07 4.92 29.05
N PRO A 42 -21.84 4.41 29.27
CA PRO A 42 -20.74 5.04 30.00
C PRO A 42 -20.23 6.31 29.29
N GLU A 43 -19.62 7.24 30.05
CA GLU A 43 -18.86 8.33 29.46
C GLU A 43 -17.58 7.79 28.83
N LEU A 44 -17.29 8.17 27.58
CA LEU A 44 -16.13 7.72 26.82
C LEU A 44 -15.20 8.90 26.54
N SER A 45 -13.90 8.64 26.35
CA SER A 45 -12.92 9.70 26.07
C SER A 45 -12.19 9.47 24.74
N ALA A 46 -12.13 10.50 23.90
CA ALA A 46 -11.30 10.48 22.70
C ALA A 46 -9.79 10.45 23.03
N GLU A 47 -9.39 10.94 24.21
CA GLU A 47 -8.00 10.90 24.68
C GLU A 47 -7.49 9.48 24.93
N ASN A 48 -8.40 8.50 25.10
CA ASN A 48 -8.05 7.08 25.21
C ASN A 48 -7.93 6.37 23.86
N ILE A 49 -7.97 7.11 22.76
CA ILE A 49 -7.68 6.61 21.40
C ILE A 49 -6.25 6.99 21.06
N TYR A 50 -5.40 6.00 20.80
CA TYR A 50 -4.01 6.16 20.43
C TYR A 50 -3.80 5.74 18.99
N VAL A 51 -3.11 6.57 18.22
CA VAL A 51 -2.74 6.27 16.82
C VAL A 51 -1.23 6.28 16.70
N LEU A 52 -0.65 5.19 16.22
CA LEU A 52 0.79 5.08 15.95
C LEU A 52 1.07 5.35 14.47
N GLU A 53 2.10 6.13 14.19
CA GLU A 53 2.65 6.33 12.84
C GLU A 53 4.17 6.19 12.90
N LYS A 54 4.71 5.26 12.09
CA LYS A 54 6.17 5.04 12.02
C LYS A 54 6.92 6.15 11.29
N GLY A 55 6.24 6.90 10.43
CA GLY A 55 6.80 8.01 9.69
C GLY A 55 7.10 9.20 10.59
N ARG A 56 8.10 10.00 10.19
CA ARG A 56 8.50 11.23 10.88
C ARG A 56 7.35 12.25 10.96
N GLU A 57 6.53 12.29 9.91
CA GLU A 57 5.36 13.16 9.80
C GLU A 57 4.18 12.36 9.28
N ILE A 58 2.97 12.76 9.68
CA ILE A 58 1.74 12.20 9.12
C ILE A 58 1.70 12.49 7.62
N GLY A 59 1.49 11.44 6.83
CA GLY A 59 1.47 11.51 5.37
C GLY A 59 2.82 11.28 4.69
N ALA A 60 3.96 11.26 5.41
CA ALA A 60 5.29 11.10 4.82
C ALA A 60 5.44 9.81 4.00
N HIS A 61 4.85 8.71 4.44
CA HIS A 61 4.90 7.41 3.76
C HIS A 61 3.70 7.14 2.83
N GLN A 62 2.86 8.15 2.57
CA GLN A 62 1.63 7.97 1.79
C GLN A 62 1.86 8.23 0.31
N LEU A 63 1.60 7.20 -0.50
CA LEU A 63 1.75 7.21 -1.94
C LEU A 63 0.52 6.58 -2.60
N SER A 64 -0.04 7.27 -3.60
CA SER A 64 -1.13 6.77 -4.43
C SER A 64 -1.02 7.32 -5.84
N GLY A 65 -1.68 6.72 -6.80
CA GLY A 65 -1.82 7.18 -8.18
C GLY A 65 -2.19 8.63 -8.38
N ALA A 66 -3.18 9.11 -7.92
CA ALA A 66 -3.98 9.50 -6.85
C ALA A 66 -5.31 10.11 -7.37
N ILE A 67 -6.20 9.27 -7.84
CA ILE A 67 -7.58 9.65 -8.12
C ILE A 67 -8.44 9.16 -6.97
N MET A 68 -9.11 10.09 -6.29
CA MET A 68 -9.95 9.79 -5.14
C MET A 68 -11.43 9.91 -5.48
N ASN A 69 -12.19 8.86 -5.18
CA ASN A 69 -13.65 8.95 -5.04
C ASN A 69 -13.95 9.66 -3.70
N PRO A 70 -14.70 10.77 -3.69
CA PRO A 70 -14.91 11.56 -2.48
C PRO A 70 -15.95 10.99 -1.51
N SER A 71 -16.65 9.89 -1.84
CA SER A 71 -17.80 9.41 -1.06
C SER A 71 -17.53 9.25 0.43
N ALA A 72 -16.47 8.52 0.80
CA ALA A 72 -16.14 8.32 2.21
C ALA A 72 -15.69 9.61 2.90
N LEU A 73 -14.97 10.48 2.18
CA LEU A 73 -14.54 11.77 2.72
C LEU A 73 -15.74 12.68 2.96
N ALA A 74 -16.73 12.69 2.06
CA ALA A 74 -17.97 13.44 2.19
C ALA A 74 -18.82 12.98 3.39
N GLU A 75 -18.84 11.66 3.65
CA GLU A 75 -19.51 11.12 4.84
C GLU A 75 -18.80 11.54 6.14
N LEU A 76 -17.45 11.51 6.16
CA LEU A 76 -16.66 11.77 7.35
C LEU A 76 -16.55 13.28 7.65
N VAL A 77 -16.38 14.10 6.61
CA VAL A 77 -16.18 15.56 6.67
C VAL A 77 -17.09 16.22 5.62
N PRO A 78 -18.35 16.55 5.95
CA PRO A 78 -19.33 17.05 4.97
C PRO A 78 -18.90 18.29 4.19
N ASP A 79 -18.09 19.17 4.79
CA ASP A 79 -17.57 20.38 4.17
C ASP A 79 -16.19 20.20 3.50
N PHE A 80 -15.76 18.95 3.24
CA PHE A 80 -14.46 18.59 2.68
C PHE A 80 -14.11 19.37 1.41
N ALA A 81 -15.08 19.67 0.58
CA ALA A 81 -14.86 20.37 -0.68
C ALA A 81 -14.30 21.80 -0.50
N LYS A 82 -14.48 22.40 0.70
CA LYS A 82 -13.95 23.72 1.06
C LYS A 82 -12.67 23.64 1.89
N THR A 83 -12.47 22.55 2.62
CA THR A 83 -11.45 22.47 3.67
C THR A 83 -10.32 21.48 3.34
N ALA A 84 -10.61 20.42 2.57
CA ALA A 84 -9.61 19.42 2.21
C ALA A 84 -8.63 19.93 1.13
N PRO A 85 -7.35 19.51 1.16
CA PRO A 85 -6.34 19.90 0.19
C PRO A 85 -6.48 19.11 -1.12
N LEU A 86 -7.60 19.30 -1.81
CA LEU A 86 -7.84 18.73 -3.12
C LEU A 86 -7.00 19.46 -4.17
N ASP A 87 -6.47 18.73 -5.15
CA ASP A 87 -5.70 19.36 -6.23
C ASP A 87 -6.65 19.92 -7.31
N THR A 88 -7.39 19.04 -7.99
CA THR A 88 -8.34 19.45 -9.02
C THR A 88 -9.44 18.39 -9.23
N PRO A 89 -10.69 18.78 -9.57
CA PRO A 89 -11.67 17.81 -10.04
C PRO A 89 -11.22 17.19 -11.37
N VAL A 90 -11.62 15.94 -11.61
CA VAL A 90 -11.37 15.29 -12.90
C VAL A 90 -12.25 15.94 -13.97
N THR A 91 -11.63 16.41 -15.06
CA THR A 91 -12.28 17.10 -16.17
C THR A 91 -12.38 16.24 -17.44
N ASP A 92 -11.40 15.34 -17.66
CA ASP A 92 -11.40 14.40 -18.80
C ASP A 92 -10.83 13.05 -18.35
N SER A 93 -11.39 11.97 -18.88
CA SER A 93 -10.93 10.61 -18.65
C SER A 93 -10.64 9.92 -19.98
N ALA A 94 -9.45 9.33 -20.12
CA ALA A 94 -9.03 8.61 -21.31
C ALA A 94 -8.53 7.21 -20.97
N ALA A 95 -8.81 6.27 -21.86
CA ALA A 95 -8.16 4.97 -21.91
C ALA A 95 -7.35 4.90 -23.22
N LEU A 96 -6.05 4.63 -23.10
CA LEU A 96 -5.10 4.62 -24.22
C LEU A 96 -4.50 3.23 -24.38
N ILE A 97 -4.37 2.78 -25.61
CA ILE A 97 -3.60 1.58 -25.97
C ILE A 97 -2.27 2.04 -26.56
N PHE A 98 -1.17 1.62 -25.94
CA PHE A 98 0.18 1.88 -26.43
C PHE A 98 0.72 0.69 -27.21
N THR A 99 1.18 0.96 -28.42
CA THR A 99 2.17 0.14 -29.12
C THR A 99 3.55 0.76 -28.88
N GLN A 100 4.61 0.19 -29.39
CA GLN A 100 5.95 0.77 -29.21
C GLN A 100 6.10 2.21 -29.73
N LYS A 101 5.33 2.60 -30.76
CA LYS A 101 5.49 3.88 -31.46
C LYS A 101 4.24 4.75 -31.49
N SER A 102 3.09 4.21 -31.19
CA SER A 102 1.79 4.89 -31.36
C SER A 102 0.88 4.69 -30.16
N SER A 103 0.04 5.69 -29.92
CA SER A 103 -1.03 5.65 -28.91
C SER A 103 -2.40 5.73 -29.57
N TYR A 104 -3.33 4.93 -29.12
CA TYR A 104 -4.70 4.91 -29.62
C TYR A 104 -5.65 5.17 -28.45
N ARG A 105 -6.45 6.24 -28.55
CA ARG A 105 -7.51 6.51 -27.55
C ARG A 105 -8.70 5.61 -27.84
N ILE A 106 -9.18 4.88 -26.85
CA ILE A 106 -10.45 4.14 -26.94
C ILE A 106 -11.58 5.17 -27.05
N PRO A 107 -12.41 5.13 -28.12
CA PRO A 107 -13.40 6.18 -28.39
C PRO A 107 -14.40 6.40 -27.27
N ILE A 108 -14.83 5.31 -26.60
CA ILE A 108 -15.71 5.35 -25.43
C ILE A 108 -14.90 4.84 -24.25
N THR A 109 -14.60 5.74 -23.31
CA THR A 109 -13.86 5.35 -22.09
C THR A 109 -14.67 4.30 -21.32
N PRO A 110 -14.12 3.09 -21.10
CA PRO A 110 -14.81 2.04 -20.35
C PRO A 110 -15.23 2.52 -18.95
N PRO A 111 -16.41 2.12 -18.44
CA PRO A 111 -16.91 2.58 -17.16
C PRO A 111 -15.93 2.51 -15.98
N PRO A 112 -15.07 1.48 -15.84
CA PRO A 112 -14.07 1.43 -14.77
C PRO A 112 -13.02 2.56 -14.84
N PHE A 113 -12.74 3.10 -16.03
CA PHE A 113 -11.79 4.20 -16.27
C PHE A 113 -12.45 5.57 -16.33
N ASN A 114 -13.78 5.64 -16.24
CA ASN A 114 -14.48 6.92 -16.12
C ASN A 114 -14.34 7.45 -14.70
N ASN A 115 -13.75 8.63 -14.56
CA ASN A 115 -13.44 9.26 -13.28
C ASN A 115 -14.25 10.54 -13.04
N ALA A 116 -15.35 10.76 -13.75
CA ALA A 116 -16.24 11.88 -13.51
C ALA A 116 -16.70 11.91 -12.04
N GLY A 117 -16.66 13.09 -11.40
CA GLY A 117 -16.99 13.28 -10.00
C GLY A 117 -15.87 12.91 -9.00
N ASN A 118 -14.74 12.41 -9.47
CA ASN A 118 -13.57 12.18 -8.65
C ASN A 118 -12.63 13.40 -8.65
N TYR A 119 -11.65 13.38 -7.74
CA TYR A 119 -10.63 14.41 -7.63
C TYR A 119 -9.23 13.82 -7.84
N VAL A 120 -8.38 14.58 -8.51
CA VAL A 120 -6.92 14.37 -8.43
C VAL A 120 -6.47 14.94 -7.09
N ILE A 121 -5.65 14.19 -6.35
CA ILE A 121 -5.18 14.57 -5.03
C ILE A 121 -3.68 14.25 -4.85
N SER A 122 -3.08 14.86 -3.84
CA SER A 122 -1.88 14.31 -3.19
C SER A 122 -2.31 13.56 -1.93
N LEU A 123 -2.08 12.24 -1.90
CA LEU A 123 -2.48 11.45 -0.72
C LEU A 123 -1.72 11.86 0.53
N SER A 124 -0.44 12.24 0.40
CA SER A 124 0.36 12.71 1.54
C SER A 124 -0.22 13.98 2.15
N LYS A 125 -0.67 14.94 1.32
CA LYS A 125 -1.31 16.17 1.80
C LYS A 125 -2.67 15.91 2.44
N LEU A 126 -3.49 15.07 1.81
CA LEU A 126 -4.80 14.69 2.37
C LEU A 126 -4.66 14.05 3.75
N VAL A 127 -3.75 13.09 3.89
CA VAL A 127 -3.53 12.38 5.15
C VAL A 127 -2.95 13.31 6.22
N LYS A 128 -2.04 14.22 5.86
CA LYS A 128 -1.53 15.23 6.79
C LYS A 128 -2.65 16.13 7.32
N TRP A 129 -3.54 16.58 6.44
CA TRP A 129 -4.72 17.38 6.81
C TRP A 129 -5.68 16.58 7.72
N MET A 130 -5.96 15.30 7.40
CA MET A 130 -6.77 14.44 8.25
C MET A 130 -6.15 14.24 9.63
N GLY A 131 -4.82 14.13 9.72
CA GLY A 131 -4.09 14.08 10.99
C GLY A 131 -4.40 15.27 11.89
N GLY A 132 -4.39 16.49 11.34
CA GLY A 132 -4.76 17.71 12.07
C GLY A 132 -6.21 17.69 12.58
N LEU A 133 -7.15 17.10 11.81
CA LEU A 133 -8.53 16.92 12.28
C LEU A 133 -8.63 15.92 13.44
N VAL A 134 -7.85 14.84 13.38
CA VAL A 134 -7.80 13.81 14.43
C VAL A 134 -7.24 14.38 15.74
N GLU A 135 -6.12 15.12 15.67
CA GLU A 135 -5.55 15.82 16.82
C GLU A 135 -6.54 16.84 17.42
N SER A 136 -7.22 17.62 16.55
CA SER A 136 -8.25 18.59 16.97
C SER A 136 -9.49 17.95 17.60
N ALA A 137 -9.73 16.67 17.33
CA ALA A 137 -10.80 15.88 17.96
C ALA A 137 -10.41 15.27 19.32
N GLY A 138 -9.19 15.53 19.82
CA GLY A 138 -8.69 15.08 21.12
C GLY A 138 -8.08 13.69 21.13
N VAL A 139 -7.76 13.13 19.96
CA VAL A 139 -7.08 11.82 19.83
C VAL A 139 -5.58 11.98 19.98
N ASN A 140 -4.92 11.06 20.68
CA ASN A 140 -3.47 11.02 20.82
C ASN A 140 -2.80 10.38 19.58
N LEU A 141 -1.99 11.17 18.88
CA LEU A 141 -1.32 10.77 17.65
C LEU A 141 0.20 10.76 17.87
N PHE A 142 0.79 9.55 17.84
CA PHE A 142 2.21 9.32 18.10
C PHE A 142 2.96 9.10 16.78
N LYS A 143 3.74 10.10 16.38
CA LYS A 143 4.64 10.05 15.21
C LYS A 143 5.96 9.42 15.61
N GLU A 144 6.64 8.80 14.64
CA GLU A 144 7.91 8.09 14.81
C GLU A 144 7.81 6.83 15.70
N PHE A 145 6.61 6.25 15.82
CA PHE A 145 6.37 4.99 16.52
C PHE A 145 5.75 3.96 15.60
N GLY A 146 6.45 2.86 15.38
CA GLY A 146 5.96 1.70 14.64
C GLY A 146 5.54 0.58 15.56
N GLY A 147 4.51 -0.17 15.18
CA GLY A 147 4.16 -1.41 15.88
C GLY A 147 5.11 -2.52 15.46
N ALA A 148 5.89 -3.07 16.38
CA ALA A 148 6.89 -4.11 16.14
C ALA A 148 6.36 -5.51 16.44
N GLU A 149 5.65 -5.71 17.55
CA GLU A 149 5.14 -7.00 17.97
C GLU A 149 3.70 -6.90 18.48
N LEU A 150 2.90 -7.94 18.25
CA LEU A 150 1.56 -8.06 18.82
C LEU A 150 1.63 -8.64 20.24
N ILE A 151 0.90 -8.02 21.15
CA ILE A 151 0.63 -8.60 22.48
C ILE A 151 -0.62 -9.45 22.34
N TYR A 152 -0.50 -10.73 22.63
CA TYR A 152 -1.60 -11.68 22.53
C TYR A 152 -2.26 -11.96 23.88
N SER A 153 -3.57 -12.20 23.85
CA SER A 153 -4.34 -12.80 24.94
C SER A 153 -5.11 -13.99 24.35
N GLY A 154 -4.61 -15.20 24.57
CA GLY A 154 -5.07 -16.38 23.83
C GLY A 154 -4.83 -16.22 22.32
N ASP A 155 -5.90 -16.35 21.52
CA ASP A 155 -5.87 -16.12 20.07
C ASP A 155 -6.21 -14.66 19.69
N GLY A 156 -6.57 -13.84 20.67
CA GLY A 156 -6.90 -12.43 20.50
C GLY A 156 -5.69 -11.51 20.64
N ILE A 157 -5.91 -10.22 20.35
CA ILE A 157 -4.92 -9.15 20.53
C ILE A 157 -5.24 -8.38 21.80
N ALA A 158 -4.20 -8.08 22.59
CA ALA A 158 -4.29 -7.25 23.80
C ALA A 158 -3.47 -5.95 23.69
N GLY A 159 -2.88 -5.68 22.54
CA GLY A 159 -2.06 -4.49 22.31
C GLY A 159 -0.88 -4.73 21.38
N VAL A 160 0.09 -3.81 21.42
CA VAL A 160 1.27 -3.80 20.57
C VAL A 160 2.49 -3.34 21.37
N ILE A 161 3.65 -3.95 21.09
CA ILE A 161 4.96 -3.42 21.51
C ILE A 161 5.50 -2.59 20.36
N THR A 162 5.95 -1.36 20.64
CA THR A 162 6.63 -0.52 19.65
C THR A 162 8.09 -0.94 19.50
N GLU A 163 8.74 -0.51 18.41
CA GLU A 163 10.14 -0.80 18.19
C GLU A 163 11.05 -0.16 19.24
N ASP A 164 12.18 -0.82 19.52
CA ASP A 164 13.27 -0.23 20.31
C ASP A 164 14.01 0.80 19.44
N LYS A 165 14.47 1.91 20.03
CA LYS A 165 15.23 2.96 19.37
C LYS A 165 16.68 3.01 19.88
N GLY A 166 17.60 3.46 19.03
CA GLY A 166 19.01 3.61 19.39
C GLY A 166 19.75 2.29 19.53
N LEU A 167 19.42 1.28 18.72
CA LEU A 167 20.23 0.07 18.56
C LEU A 167 21.22 0.26 17.39
N ASP A 168 22.44 -0.29 17.55
CA ASP A 168 23.40 -0.38 16.45
C ASP A 168 23.01 -1.47 15.43
N LYS A 169 23.71 -1.56 14.31
CA LYS A 169 23.49 -2.59 13.26
C LYS A 169 23.59 -4.03 13.75
N ASN A 170 24.21 -4.29 14.90
CA ASN A 170 24.35 -5.61 15.51
C ASN A 170 23.31 -5.85 16.61
N GLY A 171 22.37 -4.89 16.83
CA GLY A 171 21.34 -4.94 17.86
C GLY A 171 21.85 -4.61 19.27
N LYS A 172 23.01 -3.96 19.40
CA LYS A 172 23.52 -3.50 20.70
C LYS A 172 23.03 -2.09 21.02
N PRO A 173 22.68 -1.80 22.27
CA PRO A 173 22.28 -0.47 22.69
C PRO A 173 23.39 0.57 22.43
N LYS A 174 23.04 1.69 21.81
CA LYS A 174 23.84 2.93 21.72
C LYS A 174 23.55 3.83 22.93
N ASP A 175 24.27 4.95 23.08
CA ASP A 175 24.09 5.89 24.20
C ASP A 175 22.66 6.48 24.27
N ASN A 176 21.97 6.56 23.14
CA ASN A 176 20.61 7.06 23.03
C ASN A 176 19.55 5.94 23.00
N PHE A 177 19.90 4.74 23.47
CA PHE A 177 18.96 3.62 23.49
C PHE A 177 17.73 3.92 24.33
N THR A 178 16.56 3.66 23.76
CA THR A 178 15.26 3.76 24.42
C THR A 178 14.45 2.52 24.09
N PRO A 179 14.03 1.73 25.10
CA PRO A 179 13.12 0.61 24.89
C PRO A 179 11.81 1.07 24.29
N GLY A 180 11.23 0.23 23.40
CA GLY A 180 9.87 0.44 22.94
C GLY A 180 8.85 0.32 24.06
N TYR A 181 7.69 0.94 23.88
CA TYR A 181 6.57 0.90 24.81
C TYR A 181 5.75 -0.38 24.67
N GLU A 182 5.19 -0.85 25.77
CA GLU A 182 4.14 -1.87 25.78
C GLU A 182 2.78 -1.15 25.83
N LEU A 183 2.09 -1.07 24.68
CA LEU A 183 0.79 -0.42 24.57
C LEU A 183 -0.31 -1.47 24.65
N ARG A 184 -1.03 -1.50 25.77
CA ARG A 184 -2.20 -2.37 25.96
C ARG A 184 -3.47 -1.65 25.56
N ALA A 185 -4.38 -2.36 24.90
CA ALA A 185 -5.64 -1.80 24.44
C ALA A 185 -6.78 -2.81 24.53
N LYS A 186 -8.00 -2.30 24.76
CA LYS A 186 -9.23 -3.10 24.70
C LYS A 186 -9.50 -3.56 23.26
N VAL A 187 -9.26 -2.67 22.26
CA VAL A 187 -9.33 -3.00 20.83
C VAL A 187 -8.13 -2.42 20.11
N THR A 188 -7.46 -3.25 19.31
CA THR A 188 -6.36 -2.85 18.43
C THR A 188 -6.83 -2.89 16.97
N VAL A 189 -6.62 -1.81 16.21
CA VAL A 189 -6.94 -1.68 14.79
C VAL A 189 -5.66 -1.72 13.98
N LEU A 190 -5.52 -2.73 13.12
CA LEU A 190 -4.37 -2.86 12.21
C LEU A 190 -4.66 -2.13 10.89
N ALA A 191 -4.08 -0.95 10.74
CA ALA A 191 -4.21 -0.03 9.60
C ALA A 191 -2.88 0.19 8.86
N GLU A 192 -2.00 -0.84 8.83
CA GLU A 192 -0.60 -0.77 8.38
C GLU A 192 -0.42 -0.67 6.86
N GLY A 193 -1.53 -0.65 6.10
CA GLY A 193 -1.50 -0.68 4.64
C GLY A 193 -1.11 -2.04 4.07
N THR A 194 -0.72 -2.06 2.80
CA THR A 194 -0.40 -3.31 2.08
C THR A 194 0.66 -4.12 2.81
N ARG A 195 0.40 -5.42 2.99
CA ARG A 195 1.32 -6.37 3.61
C ARG A 195 1.83 -5.87 4.96
N GLY A 196 0.91 -5.48 5.86
CA GLY A 196 1.21 -5.02 7.21
C GLY A 196 2.06 -6.04 7.98
N SER A 197 3.08 -5.58 8.70
CA SER A 197 4.01 -6.45 9.41
C SER A 197 3.32 -7.25 10.51
N LEU A 198 2.48 -6.58 11.30
CA LEU A 198 1.68 -7.23 12.35
C LEU A 198 0.49 -7.98 11.75
N THR A 199 -0.15 -7.40 10.74
CA THR A 199 -1.30 -8.02 10.06
C THR A 199 -0.94 -9.38 9.49
N LYS A 200 0.20 -9.54 8.79
CA LYS A 200 0.61 -10.84 8.23
C LYS A 200 0.86 -11.89 9.32
N GLN A 201 1.41 -11.47 10.47
CA GLN A 201 1.63 -12.35 11.62
C GLN A 201 0.29 -12.82 12.21
N LEU A 202 -0.66 -11.90 12.40
CA LEU A 202 -2.00 -12.21 12.90
C LEU A 202 -2.74 -13.17 11.96
N VAL A 203 -2.74 -12.86 10.65
CA VAL A 203 -3.40 -13.69 9.63
C VAL A 203 -2.84 -15.10 9.63
N ALA A 204 -1.51 -15.25 9.64
CA ALA A 204 -0.86 -16.56 9.65
C ALA A 204 -1.13 -17.34 10.95
N LYS A 205 -1.00 -16.70 12.12
CA LYS A 205 -1.20 -17.34 13.43
C LYS A 205 -2.64 -17.84 13.59
N ASN A 206 -3.61 -17.00 13.24
CA ASN A 206 -5.04 -17.29 13.46
C ASN A 206 -5.72 -17.92 12.25
N LYS A 207 -4.96 -18.22 11.17
CA LYS A 207 -5.46 -18.83 9.92
C LYS A 207 -6.68 -18.05 9.39
N LEU A 208 -6.51 -16.74 9.24
CA LEU A 208 -7.58 -15.84 8.82
C LEU A 208 -7.75 -15.77 7.31
N ASP A 209 -6.91 -16.46 6.52
CA ASP A 209 -6.94 -16.46 5.06
C ASP A 209 -8.31 -16.89 4.54
N ASN A 210 -8.68 -16.34 3.37
CA ASN A 210 -9.88 -16.72 2.64
C ASN A 210 -9.54 -17.80 1.60
N ILE A 211 -10.45 -18.03 0.65
CA ILE A 211 -10.35 -19.12 -0.34
C ILE A 211 -9.23 -18.90 -1.37
N ASN A 212 -8.79 -17.68 -1.57
CA ASN A 212 -7.65 -17.33 -2.42
C ASN A 212 -6.53 -16.67 -1.59
N PRO A 213 -5.25 -16.93 -1.90
CA PRO A 213 -4.17 -16.12 -1.37
C PRO A 213 -4.29 -14.68 -1.89
N GLN A 214 -3.66 -13.74 -1.18
CA GLN A 214 -3.61 -12.36 -1.64
C GLN A 214 -2.69 -12.23 -2.86
N SER A 215 -3.18 -11.54 -3.88
CA SER A 215 -2.40 -11.12 -5.04
C SER A 215 -1.96 -9.65 -4.88
N TYR A 216 -0.77 -9.34 -5.34
CA TYR A 216 -0.19 -8.01 -5.19
C TYR A 216 0.34 -7.46 -6.50
N GLY A 217 0.35 -6.13 -6.62
CA GLY A 217 1.07 -5.41 -7.65
C GLY A 217 2.04 -4.41 -7.05
N ILE A 218 2.99 -3.96 -7.86
CA ILE A 218 3.87 -2.84 -7.56
C ILE A 218 3.47 -1.64 -8.42
N GLY A 219 3.20 -0.50 -7.79
CA GLY A 219 3.04 0.78 -8.44
C GLY A 219 4.31 1.61 -8.28
N ILE A 220 4.88 2.06 -9.39
CA ILE A 220 6.02 2.98 -9.43
C ILE A 220 5.50 4.30 -9.96
N LYS A 221 5.82 5.39 -9.26
CA LYS A 221 5.29 6.73 -9.52
C LYS A 221 6.40 7.75 -9.60
N GLU A 222 6.26 8.68 -10.52
CA GLU A 222 6.98 9.94 -10.55
C GLU A 222 6.01 11.13 -10.57
N LEU A 223 6.47 12.23 -9.97
CA LEU A 223 5.85 13.55 -10.06
C LEU A 223 6.81 14.46 -10.82
N TRP A 224 6.31 15.09 -11.88
CA TRP A 224 7.07 15.98 -12.73
C TRP A 224 6.47 17.39 -12.75
N GLU A 225 7.32 18.39 -12.86
CA GLU A 225 6.95 19.73 -13.33
C GLU A 225 7.28 19.82 -14.81
N VAL A 226 6.31 20.22 -15.63
CA VAL A 226 6.44 20.29 -17.10
C VAL A 226 6.20 21.72 -17.59
N PRO A 227 6.67 22.09 -18.79
CA PRO A 227 6.38 23.39 -19.36
C PRO A 227 4.88 23.67 -19.47
N PRO A 228 4.44 24.93 -19.34
CA PRO A 228 3.04 25.31 -19.48
C PRO A 228 2.42 24.82 -20.79
N GLY A 229 1.16 24.34 -20.70
CA GLY A 229 0.40 23.86 -21.87
C GLY A 229 0.63 22.40 -22.24
N LYS A 230 1.58 21.69 -21.60
CA LYS A 230 1.82 20.27 -21.88
C LYS A 230 0.69 19.35 -21.38
N ILE A 231 0.01 19.73 -20.30
CA ILE A 231 -1.11 18.97 -19.74
C ILE A 231 -2.15 19.92 -19.13
N GLN A 232 -3.42 19.50 -19.19
CA GLN A 232 -4.52 20.22 -18.53
C GLN A 232 -4.75 19.67 -17.13
N PRO A 233 -4.95 20.50 -16.10
CA PRO A 233 -5.36 20.04 -14.77
C PRO A 233 -6.69 19.25 -14.84
N GLY A 234 -6.73 18.12 -14.13
CA GLY A 234 -7.91 17.24 -14.14
C GLY A 234 -7.97 16.25 -15.32
N PHE A 235 -7.02 16.30 -16.26
CA PHE A 235 -6.87 15.23 -17.25
C PHE A 235 -6.39 13.94 -16.59
N VAL A 236 -7.07 12.83 -16.89
CA VAL A 236 -6.78 11.49 -16.35
C VAL A 236 -6.71 10.50 -17.50
N ALA A 237 -5.57 9.89 -17.69
CA ALA A 237 -5.40 8.83 -18.68
C ALA A 237 -4.86 7.55 -18.04
N HIS A 238 -5.39 6.41 -18.47
CA HIS A 238 -4.86 5.08 -18.20
C HIS A 238 -4.33 4.48 -19.49
N THR A 239 -3.16 3.83 -19.44
CA THR A 239 -2.53 3.23 -20.61
C THR A 239 -2.42 1.72 -20.44
N LEU A 240 -2.66 0.98 -21.51
CA LEU A 240 -2.51 -0.47 -21.60
C LEU A 240 -1.56 -0.82 -22.74
N GLY A 241 -0.92 -1.99 -22.68
CA GLY A 241 0.00 -2.48 -23.71
C GLY A 241 1.45 -2.10 -23.45
N TRP A 242 2.20 -1.70 -24.48
CA TRP A 242 3.64 -1.49 -24.39
C TRP A 242 4.06 -0.59 -23.21
N PRO A 243 5.15 -0.95 -22.47
CA PRO A 243 6.07 -2.07 -22.66
C PRO A 243 5.64 -3.36 -21.94
N VAL A 244 4.49 -3.33 -21.25
CA VAL A 244 3.96 -4.51 -20.56
C VAL A 244 3.45 -5.51 -21.59
N SER A 245 3.91 -6.76 -21.50
CA SER A 245 3.50 -7.79 -22.45
C SER A 245 2.03 -8.17 -22.25
N SER A 246 1.40 -8.72 -23.29
CA SER A 246 0.01 -9.21 -23.21
C SER A 246 -0.19 -10.39 -22.25
N LYS A 247 0.89 -11.00 -21.76
CA LYS A 247 0.87 -12.06 -20.74
C LYS A 247 0.89 -11.55 -19.30
N MET A 248 1.11 -10.24 -19.11
CA MET A 248 1.26 -9.63 -17.79
C MET A 248 0.12 -8.65 -17.54
N TYR A 249 -0.44 -8.70 -16.34
CA TYR A 249 -1.40 -7.69 -15.90
C TYR A 249 -0.66 -6.44 -15.43
N GLY A 250 -0.98 -5.30 -16.04
CA GLY A 250 -0.35 -4.03 -15.71
C GLY A 250 -0.75 -2.93 -16.67
N GLY A 251 -0.40 -1.69 -16.32
CA GLY A 251 -0.68 -0.51 -17.14
C GLY A 251 -0.19 0.77 -16.49
N GLY A 252 -0.09 1.83 -17.29
CA GLY A 252 0.34 3.13 -16.83
C GLY A 252 -0.80 4.08 -16.53
N TRP A 253 -0.48 5.18 -15.87
CA TRP A 253 -1.39 6.31 -15.69
C TRP A 253 -0.66 7.64 -15.90
N ILE A 254 -1.42 8.67 -16.30
CA ILE A 254 -0.96 10.04 -16.51
C ILE A 254 -2.06 10.96 -16.00
N TYR A 255 -1.78 11.75 -14.97
CA TYR A 255 -2.74 12.66 -14.35
C TYR A 255 -2.20 14.08 -14.32
N GLY A 256 -2.99 15.01 -14.85
CA GLY A 256 -2.70 16.44 -14.81
C GLY A 256 -3.10 17.05 -13.47
N LEU A 257 -2.15 17.68 -12.81
CA LEU A 257 -2.34 18.44 -11.57
C LEU A 257 -2.25 19.94 -11.84
N GLN A 258 -2.60 20.73 -10.84
CA GLN A 258 -2.37 22.18 -10.84
C GLN A 258 -0.88 22.51 -10.98
N ASN A 259 -0.58 23.75 -11.36
CA ASN A 259 0.77 24.28 -11.46
C ASN A 259 1.69 23.51 -12.42
N ASN A 260 1.15 23.06 -13.57
CA ASN A 260 1.89 22.33 -14.59
C ASN A 260 2.57 21.06 -14.08
N ARG A 261 1.97 20.38 -13.14
CA ARG A 261 2.48 19.12 -12.61
C ARG A 261 1.79 17.92 -13.26
N VAL A 262 2.55 16.86 -13.39
CA VAL A 262 2.09 15.56 -13.91
C VAL A 262 2.43 14.47 -12.91
N SER A 263 1.42 13.73 -12.46
CA SER A 263 1.60 12.46 -11.78
C SER A 263 1.54 11.36 -12.82
N LEU A 264 2.57 10.56 -12.92
CA LEU A 264 2.60 9.44 -13.85
C LEU A 264 3.24 8.21 -13.21
N GLY A 265 2.91 7.04 -13.73
CA GLY A 265 3.47 5.81 -13.22
C GLY A 265 3.02 4.57 -13.96
N LEU A 266 3.53 3.45 -13.50
CA LEU A 266 3.25 2.13 -14.04
C LEU A 266 2.92 1.18 -12.88
N VAL A 267 1.85 0.42 -13.02
CA VAL A 267 1.47 -0.65 -12.10
C VAL A 267 1.67 -1.98 -12.79
N ILE A 268 2.30 -2.93 -12.10
CA ILE A 268 2.56 -4.28 -12.60
C ILE A 268 2.20 -5.28 -11.52
N ALA A 269 1.41 -6.29 -11.87
CA ALA A 269 1.13 -7.41 -10.98
C ALA A 269 2.41 -8.21 -10.74
N LEU A 270 2.62 -8.66 -9.50
CA LEU A 270 3.80 -9.44 -9.08
C LEU A 270 3.62 -10.95 -9.35
N GLU A 271 2.96 -11.28 -10.46
CA GLU A 271 2.63 -12.64 -10.90
C GLU A 271 3.21 -12.93 -12.29
N TYR A 272 4.37 -12.34 -12.60
CA TYR A 272 5.04 -12.54 -13.88
C TYR A 272 5.95 -13.77 -13.87
N GLU A 273 6.10 -14.41 -15.05
CA GLU A 273 6.82 -15.67 -15.21
C GLU A 273 8.35 -15.52 -15.12
N ASP A 274 8.93 -14.45 -15.71
CA ASP A 274 10.39 -14.25 -15.67
C ASP A 274 10.81 -13.58 -14.36
N PRO A 275 11.50 -14.27 -13.45
CA PRO A 275 11.93 -13.72 -12.17
C PRO A 275 12.92 -12.55 -12.28
N ARG A 276 13.48 -12.32 -13.47
CA ARG A 276 14.40 -11.20 -13.76
C ARG A 276 13.71 -10.04 -14.45
N PHE A 277 12.38 -10.09 -14.56
CA PHE A 277 11.62 -8.93 -15.00
C PHE A 277 11.79 -7.79 -13.99
N ASP A 278 12.04 -6.60 -14.52
CA ASP A 278 12.39 -5.41 -13.75
C ASP A 278 11.30 -4.35 -13.89
N PRO A 279 10.43 -4.17 -12.87
CA PRO A 279 9.37 -3.18 -12.91
C PRO A 279 9.87 -1.73 -13.04
N HIS A 280 11.04 -1.41 -12.45
CA HIS A 280 11.64 -0.08 -12.58
C HIS A 280 12.09 0.16 -14.03
N VAL A 281 12.79 -0.80 -14.64
CA VAL A 281 13.21 -0.70 -16.05
C VAL A 281 11.99 -0.62 -16.97
N ALA A 282 10.94 -1.39 -16.72
CA ALA A 282 9.70 -1.31 -17.47
C ALA A 282 9.06 0.09 -17.40
N PHE A 283 9.04 0.71 -16.22
CA PHE A 283 8.56 2.07 -16.03
C PHE A 283 9.43 3.10 -16.76
N GLN A 284 10.76 3.02 -16.63
CA GLN A 284 11.67 3.91 -17.34
C GLN A 284 11.54 3.74 -18.87
N THR A 285 11.38 2.50 -19.36
CA THR A 285 11.10 2.20 -20.75
C THR A 285 9.77 2.82 -21.20
N TRP A 286 8.70 2.69 -20.41
CA TRP A 286 7.39 3.28 -20.70
C TRP A 286 7.47 4.80 -20.92
N LYS A 287 8.32 5.51 -20.17
CA LYS A 287 8.56 6.96 -20.35
C LYS A 287 9.15 7.31 -21.74
N THR A 288 9.86 6.38 -22.37
CA THR A 288 10.42 6.62 -23.72
C THR A 288 9.38 6.58 -24.83
N HIS A 289 8.14 6.15 -24.55
CA HIS A 289 7.04 6.18 -25.53
C HIS A 289 6.83 7.61 -26.04
N PRO A 290 6.64 7.82 -27.38
CA PRO A 290 6.56 9.16 -27.96
C PRO A 290 5.54 10.09 -27.28
N PHE A 291 4.38 9.56 -26.89
CA PHE A 291 3.35 10.32 -26.16
C PHE A 291 3.87 10.83 -24.82
N VAL A 292 4.47 9.95 -24.00
CA VAL A 292 4.97 10.29 -22.67
C VAL A 292 6.21 11.17 -22.75
N ARG A 293 7.14 10.85 -23.65
CA ARG A 293 8.33 11.66 -23.92
C ARG A 293 7.96 13.10 -24.27
N ASN A 294 7.02 13.30 -25.22
CA ASN A 294 6.58 14.64 -25.60
C ASN A 294 5.94 15.41 -24.43
N LEU A 295 5.19 14.71 -23.57
CA LEU A 295 4.60 15.30 -22.37
C LEU A 295 5.68 15.81 -21.39
N LEU A 296 6.72 15.01 -21.17
CA LEU A 296 7.78 15.29 -20.19
C LEU A 296 8.93 16.14 -20.75
N ASP A 297 8.97 16.38 -22.06
CA ASP A 297 10.02 17.16 -22.70
C ASP A 297 10.13 18.59 -22.16
N GLY A 298 11.32 18.96 -21.71
CA GLY A 298 11.58 20.22 -21.01
C GLY A 298 11.14 20.23 -19.53
N GLY A 299 10.63 19.14 -19.00
CA GLY A 299 10.21 18.99 -17.60
C GLY A 299 11.34 18.57 -16.67
N GLN A 300 11.03 18.56 -15.37
CA GLN A 300 11.94 18.16 -14.30
C GLN A 300 11.26 17.15 -13.37
N LEU A 301 11.99 16.10 -13.00
CA LEU A 301 11.57 15.15 -11.98
C LEU A 301 11.58 15.80 -10.59
N VAL A 302 10.44 15.78 -9.91
CA VAL A 302 10.27 16.36 -8.57
C VAL A 302 10.39 15.30 -7.49
N ARG A 303 9.66 14.18 -7.66
CA ARG A 303 9.58 13.09 -6.69
C ARG A 303 9.46 11.74 -7.40
N TYR A 304 9.96 10.72 -6.72
CA TYR A 304 9.82 9.32 -7.08
C TYR A 304 9.27 8.52 -5.91
N GLY A 305 8.53 7.45 -6.18
CA GLY A 305 8.10 6.53 -5.14
C GLY A 305 7.59 5.21 -5.69
N ALA A 306 7.58 4.21 -4.81
CA ALA A 306 7.04 2.91 -5.13
C ALA A 306 6.25 2.34 -3.95
N LYS A 307 5.13 1.66 -4.24
CA LYS A 307 4.27 1.04 -3.24
C LYS A 307 3.60 -0.20 -3.83
N SER A 308 3.57 -1.28 -3.07
CA SER A 308 2.71 -2.42 -3.40
C SER A 308 1.25 -2.13 -3.07
N LEU A 309 0.34 -2.84 -3.74
CA LEU A 309 -1.10 -2.73 -3.52
C LEU A 309 -1.75 -4.13 -3.62
N PRO A 310 -2.81 -4.40 -2.84
CA PRO A 310 -3.47 -5.71 -2.82
C PRO A 310 -4.47 -5.81 -3.97
N TYR A 311 -4.36 -6.84 -4.80
CA TYR A 311 -5.24 -7.06 -5.96
C TYR A 311 -6.20 -8.23 -5.81
N GLY A 312 -6.04 -9.07 -4.79
CA GLY A 312 -6.74 -10.34 -4.68
C GLY A 312 -8.27 -10.24 -4.63
N GLY A 313 -8.80 -9.05 -4.34
CA GLY A 313 -10.23 -8.78 -4.30
C GLY A 313 -10.94 -9.50 -3.16
N TRP A 314 -12.27 -9.64 -3.29
CA TRP A 314 -13.14 -10.15 -2.22
C TRP A 314 -12.76 -11.54 -1.70
N TYR A 315 -12.35 -12.45 -2.59
CA TYR A 315 -12.01 -13.83 -2.22
C TYR A 315 -10.62 -14.00 -1.59
N ALA A 316 -9.80 -12.94 -1.58
CA ALA A 316 -8.52 -12.90 -0.88
C ALA A 316 -8.56 -12.04 0.39
N MET A 317 -9.71 -11.43 0.71
CA MET A 317 -9.92 -10.65 1.92
C MET A 317 -9.87 -11.57 3.14
N PRO A 318 -8.96 -11.35 4.11
CA PRO A 318 -8.91 -12.17 5.31
C PRO A 318 -10.14 -11.94 6.19
N ARG A 319 -10.39 -12.80 7.16
CA ARG A 319 -11.32 -12.47 8.24
C ARG A 319 -10.78 -11.27 9.00
N ASN A 320 -11.51 -10.16 8.97
CA ASN A 320 -11.03 -8.85 9.40
C ASN A 320 -11.28 -8.56 10.89
N TYR A 321 -11.59 -9.56 11.71
CA TYR A 321 -11.82 -9.42 13.14
C TYR A 321 -11.35 -10.65 13.93
N VAL A 322 -10.86 -10.41 15.13
CA VAL A 322 -10.51 -11.40 16.15
C VAL A 322 -10.91 -10.83 17.53
N ASP A 323 -10.73 -11.59 18.61
CA ASP A 323 -10.87 -11.03 19.96
C ASP A 323 -9.90 -9.85 20.13
N GLY A 324 -10.41 -8.69 20.54
CA GLY A 324 -9.63 -7.47 20.74
C GLY A 324 -8.99 -6.88 19.49
N GLY A 325 -9.35 -7.30 18.26
CA GLY A 325 -8.65 -6.83 17.08
C GLY A 325 -9.49 -6.71 15.81
N LEU A 326 -9.21 -5.64 15.02
CA LEU A 326 -9.80 -5.39 13.70
C LEU A 326 -8.72 -5.09 12.65
N ILE A 327 -8.96 -5.46 11.37
CA ILE A 327 -8.08 -5.18 10.24
C ILE A 327 -8.82 -4.26 9.26
N VAL A 328 -8.21 -3.13 8.88
CA VAL A 328 -8.82 -2.11 8.03
C VAL A 328 -7.92 -1.71 6.85
N GLY A 329 -8.50 -1.07 5.84
CA GLY A 329 -7.76 -0.56 4.68
C GLY A 329 -7.08 -1.65 3.86
N ASP A 330 -5.95 -1.33 3.25
CA ASP A 330 -5.20 -2.28 2.40
C ASP A 330 -4.68 -3.50 3.18
N SER A 331 -4.50 -3.39 4.50
CA SER A 331 -4.21 -4.54 5.37
C SER A 331 -5.32 -5.59 5.30
N GLY A 332 -6.57 -5.15 5.17
CA GLY A 332 -7.75 -5.99 5.01
C GLY A 332 -8.19 -6.20 3.55
N SER A 333 -7.40 -5.78 2.56
CA SER A 333 -7.72 -5.97 1.13
C SER A 333 -8.86 -5.09 0.59
N PHE A 334 -9.07 -3.89 1.17
CA PHE A 334 -10.13 -2.97 0.74
C PHE A 334 -9.73 -2.12 -0.46
N LEU A 335 -9.51 -2.78 -1.62
CA LEU A 335 -9.16 -2.14 -2.89
C LEU A 335 -9.96 -2.74 -4.04
N ASP A 336 -10.59 -1.89 -4.86
CA ASP A 336 -11.20 -2.29 -6.14
C ASP A 336 -10.08 -2.44 -7.19
N SER A 337 -9.78 -3.70 -7.52
CA SER A 337 -8.70 -4.06 -8.45
C SER A 337 -8.98 -3.66 -9.90
N GLN A 338 -10.24 -3.50 -10.30
CA GLN A 338 -10.63 -3.10 -11.66
C GLN A 338 -10.46 -1.59 -11.86
N ARG A 339 -10.89 -0.80 -10.87
CA ARG A 339 -10.83 0.66 -10.93
C ARG A 339 -9.52 1.22 -10.38
N LEU A 340 -8.71 0.39 -9.72
CA LEU A 340 -7.51 0.78 -8.96
C LEU A 340 -7.80 1.91 -7.96
N LYS A 341 -8.90 1.79 -7.24
CA LYS A 341 -9.36 2.75 -6.24
C LYS A 341 -9.55 2.05 -4.89
N GLY A 342 -8.78 2.51 -3.90
CA GLY A 342 -8.81 1.95 -2.55
C GLY A 342 -9.03 3.00 -1.46
N VAL A 343 -8.71 4.29 -1.70
CA VAL A 343 -8.71 5.33 -0.65
C VAL A 343 -10.08 5.44 0.01
N HIS A 344 -11.18 5.56 -0.75
CA HIS A 344 -12.54 5.64 -0.20
C HIS A 344 -12.97 4.35 0.50
N LEU A 345 -12.57 3.17 -0.01
CA LEU A 345 -12.88 1.89 0.63
C LEU A 345 -12.09 1.72 1.94
N ALA A 346 -10.81 2.13 1.93
CA ALA A 346 -9.97 2.14 3.13
C ALA A 346 -10.56 3.07 4.21
N MET A 347 -10.95 4.28 3.84
CA MET A 347 -11.62 5.23 4.74
C MET A 347 -12.92 4.65 5.30
N LYS A 348 -13.79 4.12 4.42
CA LYS A 348 -15.08 3.53 4.85
C LYS A 348 -14.88 2.34 5.77
N SER A 349 -13.89 1.46 5.49
CA SER A 349 -13.58 0.35 6.38
C SER A 349 -13.17 0.83 7.79
N GLY A 350 -12.39 1.91 7.86
CA GLY A 350 -12.04 2.55 9.13
C GLY A 350 -13.27 3.12 9.87
N MET A 351 -14.19 3.77 9.15
CA MET A 351 -15.43 4.30 9.74
C MET A 351 -16.31 3.17 10.29
N LEU A 352 -16.49 2.09 9.54
CA LEU A 352 -17.28 0.92 10.01
C LEU A 352 -16.62 0.21 11.19
N ALA A 353 -15.29 0.18 11.24
CA ALA A 353 -14.56 -0.28 12.41
C ALA A 353 -14.83 0.61 13.63
N ALA A 354 -14.82 1.93 13.45
CA ALA A 354 -15.15 2.89 14.51
C ALA A 354 -16.56 2.69 15.08
N GLU A 355 -17.58 2.48 14.22
CA GLU A 355 -18.95 2.18 14.63
C GLU A 355 -19.02 0.89 15.44
N THR A 356 -18.31 -0.15 15.01
CA THR A 356 -18.25 -1.43 15.73
C THR A 356 -17.55 -1.29 17.08
N ILE A 357 -16.42 -0.59 17.13
CA ILE A 357 -15.66 -0.33 18.36
C ILE A 357 -16.51 0.49 19.34
N PHE A 358 -17.19 1.52 18.85
CA PHE A 358 -18.06 2.34 19.69
C PHE A 358 -19.13 1.51 20.39
N GLU A 359 -19.80 0.58 19.70
CA GLU A 359 -20.76 -0.32 20.32
C GLU A 359 -20.11 -1.35 21.26
N ALA A 360 -18.89 -1.81 20.95
CA ALA A 360 -18.13 -2.69 21.83
C ALA A 360 -17.71 -1.99 23.15
N LEU A 361 -17.29 -0.73 23.07
CA LEU A 361 -16.95 0.10 24.24
C LEU A 361 -18.15 0.30 25.17
N LYS A 362 -19.33 0.58 24.61
CA LYS A 362 -20.58 0.73 25.40
C LYS A 362 -20.99 -0.55 26.10
N LYS A 363 -20.69 -1.72 25.52
CA LYS A 363 -21.04 -3.04 26.04
C LYS A 363 -19.95 -3.62 26.94
N GLU A 364 -18.76 -3.03 26.95
CA GLU A 364 -17.54 -3.57 27.57
C GLU A 364 -17.23 -5.01 27.11
N ASP A 365 -17.56 -5.34 25.84
CA ASP A 365 -17.34 -6.65 25.23
C ASP A 365 -16.55 -6.52 23.94
N TYR A 366 -15.32 -6.99 23.95
CA TYR A 366 -14.34 -6.89 22.86
C TYR A 366 -14.05 -8.24 22.21
N SER A 367 -14.91 -9.23 22.47
CA SER A 367 -14.79 -10.56 21.90
C SER A 367 -15.04 -10.54 20.39
N ALA A 368 -14.50 -11.55 19.69
CA ALA A 368 -14.75 -11.75 18.26
C ALA A 368 -16.26 -11.87 17.96
N LYS A 369 -17.06 -12.37 18.91
CA LYS A 369 -18.52 -12.45 18.79
C LYS A 369 -19.15 -11.06 18.67
N THR A 370 -18.69 -10.08 19.42
CA THR A 370 -19.17 -8.70 19.34
C THR A 370 -18.55 -7.99 18.15
N LEU A 371 -17.24 -8.17 17.91
CA LEU A 371 -16.52 -7.50 16.82
C LEU A 371 -16.88 -8.05 15.43
N GLN A 372 -17.53 -9.20 15.30
CA GLN A 372 -18.06 -9.69 14.00
C GLN A 372 -19.08 -8.75 13.37
N ALA A 373 -19.72 -7.87 14.14
CA ALA A 373 -20.58 -6.80 13.63
C ALA A 373 -19.86 -5.93 12.58
N TYR A 374 -18.54 -5.83 12.64
CA TYR A 374 -17.72 -5.19 11.62
C TYR A 374 -17.91 -5.82 10.24
N LYS A 375 -17.91 -7.15 10.17
CA LYS A 375 -18.15 -7.87 8.92
C LYS A 375 -19.60 -7.64 8.41
N GLU A 376 -20.57 -7.61 9.31
CA GLU A 376 -21.95 -7.34 8.98
C GLU A 376 -22.12 -5.92 8.43
N ASN A 377 -21.48 -4.93 9.06
CA ASN A 377 -21.45 -3.54 8.60
C ASN A 377 -20.82 -3.42 7.19
N ILE A 378 -19.71 -4.14 6.93
CA ILE A 378 -19.10 -4.21 5.59
C ILE A 378 -20.10 -4.77 4.58
N ASP A 379 -20.79 -5.86 4.91
CA ASP A 379 -21.73 -6.54 4.01
C ASP A 379 -22.96 -5.67 3.68
N HIS A 380 -23.35 -4.76 4.54
CA HIS A 380 -24.44 -3.81 4.31
C HIS A 380 -23.99 -2.46 3.71
N SER A 381 -22.70 -2.28 3.46
CA SER A 381 -22.14 -1.05 2.90
C SER A 381 -21.87 -1.13 1.39
N TYR A 382 -21.53 0.02 0.80
CA TYR A 382 -21.08 0.05 -0.60
C TYR A 382 -19.75 -0.68 -0.83
N ILE A 383 -18.96 -0.97 0.21
CA ILE A 383 -17.75 -1.81 0.10
C ILE A 383 -18.12 -3.17 -0.50
N LYS A 384 -19.15 -3.84 0.05
CA LYS A 384 -19.65 -5.10 -0.50
C LYS A 384 -20.13 -4.94 -1.93
N THR A 385 -20.90 -3.89 -2.19
CA THR A 385 -21.47 -3.65 -3.52
C THR A 385 -20.38 -3.47 -4.59
N GLU A 386 -19.32 -2.74 -4.28
CA GLU A 386 -18.21 -2.51 -5.19
C GLU A 386 -17.31 -3.74 -5.35
N LEU A 387 -16.80 -4.29 -4.24
CA LEU A 387 -15.84 -5.39 -4.28
C LEU A 387 -16.47 -6.71 -4.75
N TRP A 388 -17.77 -6.92 -4.51
CA TRP A 388 -18.46 -8.11 -4.99
C TRP A 388 -18.59 -8.15 -6.51
N LYS A 389 -18.76 -6.99 -7.15
CA LYS A 389 -18.82 -6.88 -8.62
C LYS A 389 -17.50 -7.21 -9.30
N VAL A 390 -16.38 -7.03 -8.60
CA VAL A 390 -15.03 -7.27 -9.14
C VAL A 390 -14.31 -8.46 -8.50
N ARG A 391 -15.05 -9.33 -7.78
CA ARG A 391 -14.50 -10.43 -6.97
C ARG A 391 -13.65 -11.45 -7.74
N ASN A 392 -13.86 -11.58 -9.04
CA ASN A 392 -13.12 -12.45 -9.95
C ASN A 392 -12.27 -11.68 -10.98
N PHE A 393 -12.22 -10.35 -10.90
CA PHE A 393 -11.65 -9.53 -11.96
C PHE A 393 -10.15 -9.82 -12.17
N HIS A 394 -9.35 -9.73 -11.13
CA HIS A 394 -7.90 -9.92 -11.25
C HIS A 394 -7.55 -11.33 -11.73
N GLN A 395 -8.20 -12.33 -11.20
CA GLN A 395 -8.01 -13.76 -11.52
C GLN A 395 -8.27 -14.07 -13.01
N SER A 396 -9.08 -13.26 -13.68
CA SER A 396 -9.39 -13.40 -15.10
C SER A 396 -8.17 -13.20 -16.00
N PHE A 397 -7.17 -12.42 -15.54
CA PHE A 397 -5.99 -12.08 -16.33
C PHE A 397 -4.84 -13.10 -16.22
N ARG A 398 -5.03 -14.18 -15.49
CA ARG A 398 -4.01 -15.22 -15.28
C ARG A 398 -3.45 -15.80 -16.59
N ASN A 399 -4.30 -15.97 -17.61
CA ASN A 399 -3.90 -16.49 -18.91
C ASN A 399 -3.58 -15.37 -19.93
N GLY A 400 -3.39 -14.13 -19.45
CA GLY A 400 -3.07 -12.98 -20.26
C GLY A 400 -4.25 -12.05 -20.55
N MET A 401 -3.97 -10.98 -21.28
CA MET A 401 -4.90 -9.86 -21.45
C MET A 401 -6.16 -10.22 -22.26
N LEU A 402 -6.05 -11.06 -23.30
CA LEU A 402 -7.20 -11.41 -24.13
C LEU A 402 -8.24 -12.25 -23.36
N ASP A 403 -7.76 -13.25 -22.63
CA ASP A 403 -8.61 -14.08 -21.76
C ASP A 403 -9.23 -13.22 -20.64
N GLY A 404 -8.41 -12.35 -20.05
CA GLY A 404 -8.84 -11.39 -19.04
C GLY A 404 -9.95 -10.48 -19.51
N PHE A 405 -9.85 -9.88 -20.68
CA PHE A 405 -10.90 -9.02 -21.23
C PHE A 405 -12.18 -9.77 -21.54
N PHE A 406 -12.09 -10.99 -22.07
CA PHE A 406 -13.27 -11.85 -22.33
C PHE A 406 -14.02 -12.15 -21.02
N HIS A 407 -13.31 -12.66 -20.02
CA HIS A 407 -13.91 -12.97 -18.71
C HIS A 407 -14.43 -11.70 -18.00
N SER A 408 -13.69 -10.59 -18.04
CA SER A 408 -14.13 -9.32 -17.46
C SER A 408 -15.40 -8.79 -18.13
N GLY A 409 -15.52 -8.92 -19.45
CA GLY A 409 -16.74 -8.56 -20.18
C GLY A 409 -17.96 -9.36 -19.69
N LEU A 410 -17.81 -10.67 -19.52
CA LEU A 410 -18.87 -11.52 -18.97
C LEU A 410 -19.19 -11.16 -17.51
N GLN A 411 -18.20 -10.82 -16.70
CA GLN A 411 -18.41 -10.41 -15.32
C GLN A 411 -19.21 -9.10 -15.23
N GLN A 412 -19.00 -8.14 -16.15
CA GLN A 412 -19.80 -6.92 -16.19
C GLN A 412 -21.31 -7.20 -16.36
N ILE A 413 -21.64 -8.17 -17.21
CA ILE A 413 -23.05 -8.55 -17.50
C ILE A 413 -23.65 -9.39 -16.36
N THR A 414 -22.85 -10.21 -15.69
CA THR A 414 -23.29 -11.18 -14.68
C THR A 414 -23.08 -10.72 -13.23
N GLY A 415 -22.80 -9.43 -12.99
CA GLY A 415 -22.59 -8.89 -11.65
C GLY A 415 -21.37 -9.48 -10.93
N GLY A 416 -20.27 -9.70 -11.66
CA GLY A 416 -18.99 -10.20 -11.14
C GLY A 416 -18.85 -11.72 -11.15
N ARG A 417 -19.87 -12.49 -11.52
CA ARG A 417 -19.84 -13.95 -11.52
C ARG A 417 -18.98 -14.52 -12.66
N GLY A 418 -19.22 -14.07 -13.90
CA GLY A 418 -18.61 -14.66 -15.09
C GLY A 418 -19.05 -16.11 -15.30
N LEU A 419 -18.16 -16.90 -15.91
CA LEU A 419 -18.38 -18.34 -16.16
C LEU A 419 -18.03 -19.20 -14.93
N ILE A 420 -17.08 -18.75 -14.12
CA ILE A 420 -16.54 -19.46 -12.95
C ILE A 420 -16.59 -18.52 -11.74
N ASP A 421 -17.16 -18.99 -10.63
CA ASP A 421 -17.28 -18.23 -9.39
C ASP A 421 -17.27 -19.17 -8.17
N PRO A 422 -16.25 -19.12 -7.32
CA PRO A 422 -15.05 -18.26 -7.36
C PRO A 422 -13.99 -18.75 -8.36
N MET A 423 -13.33 -17.80 -9.03
CA MET A 423 -12.08 -18.10 -9.75
C MET A 423 -10.94 -18.26 -8.74
N ARG A 424 -10.16 -19.35 -8.89
CA ARG A 424 -9.03 -19.63 -8.00
C ARG A 424 -7.78 -18.87 -8.43
N ALA A 425 -7.01 -18.41 -7.45
CA ALA A 425 -5.71 -17.78 -7.62
C ALA A 425 -4.61 -18.61 -6.94
N HIS A 426 -3.37 -18.33 -7.33
CA HIS A 426 -2.14 -18.79 -6.67
C HIS A 426 -1.42 -17.58 -6.10
N ALA A 427 -0.49 -17.81 -5.17
CA ALA A 427 0.37 -16.74 -4.66
C ALA A 427 1.31 -16.24 -5.78
N GLY A 428 1.54 -14.91 -5.84
CA GLY A 428 2.28 -14.32 -6.96
C GLY A 428 3.70 -14.88 -7.13
N HIS A 429 4.41 -15.15 -6.04
CA HIS A 429 5.77 -15.72 -6.07
C HIS A 429 5.83 -17.14 -6.66
N GLU A 430 4.72 -17.88 -6.73
CA GLU A 430 4.63 -19.21 -7.35
C GLU A 430 4.58 -19.13 -8.89
N ALA A 431 4.38 -17.95 -9.47
CA ALA A 431 4.33 -17.77 -10.91
C ALA A 431 5.71 -17.81 -11.59
N TYR A 432 6.79 -17.68 -10.83
CA TYR A 432 8.14 -17.64 -11.38
C TYR A 432 8.56 -18.95 -12.04
N GLY A 433 8.91 -18.85 -13.32
CA GLY A 433 9.61 -19.91 -14.04
C GLY A 433 11.09 -19.94 -13.70
N LYS A 434 11.68 -21.15 -13.67
CA LYS A 434 13.13 -21.31 -13.46
C LYS A 434 13.92 -20.92 -14.70
N ILE A 435 15.06 -20.26 -14.50
CA ILE A 435 15.84 -19.68 -15.61
C ILE A 435 17.01 -20.54 -16.10
N TYR A 436 17.47 -21.51 -15.37
CA TYR A 436 18.63 -22.38 -15.60
C TYR A 436 19.48 -22.02 -16.84
N GLY A 437 20.65 -21.43 -16.62
CA GLY A 437 21.61 -21.10 -17.69
C GLY A 437 21.21 -19.96 -18.64
N ARG A 438 20.08 -19.30 -18.48
CA ARG A 438 19.73 -18.12 -19.27
C ARG A 438 20.63 -16.94 -18.90
N PRO A 439 21.18 -16.19 -19.87
CA PRO A 439 22.04 -15.04 -19.58
C PRO A 439 21.28 -13.96 -18.80
N ALA A 440 21.98 -13.23 -17.96
CA ALA A 440 21.40 -12.09 -17.25
C ALA A 440 20.92 -11.02 -18.28
N PRO A 441 19.80 -10.31 -18.00
CA PRO A 441 19.37 -9.21 -18.85
C PRO A 441 20.42 -8.09 -18.85
N GLU A 442 20.46 -7.33 -19.95
CA GLU A 442 21.33 -6.16 -20.04
C GLU A 442 20.96 -5.14 -18.96
N ARG A 443 21.98 -4.49 -18.39
CA ARG A 443 21.75 -3.42 -17.43
C ARG A 443 21.18 -2.19 -18.13
N PHE A 444 20.02 -1.75 -17.67
CA PHE A 444 19.43 -0.49 -18.12
C PHE A 444 20.32 0.69 -17.73
N LYS A 445 20.49 1.63 -18.66
CA LYS A 445 21.17 2.91 -18.43
C LYS A 445 20.20 4.04 -18.74
N GLY A 446 19.83 4.81 -17.73
CA GLY A 446 19.05 6.03 -17.91
C GLY A 446 19.87 7.11 -18.65
N ASP A 447 19.17 8.03 -19.34
CA ASP A 447 19.80 9.18 -20.01
C ASP A 447 20.03 10.37 -19.06
N GLY A 448 19.57 10.27 -17.81
CA GLY A 448 19.68 11.31 -16.79
C GLY A 448 18.80 12.54 -17.03
N LYS A 449 17.90 12.50 -18.02
CA LYS A 449 16.98 13.60 -18.37
C LYS A 449 15.53 13.14 -18.36
N LEU A 450 15.21 12.11 -19.14
CA LEU A 450 13.89 11.50 -19.20
C LEU A 450 13.84 10.22 -18.38
N THR A 451 14.91 9.44 -18.43
CA THR A 451 15.03 8.15 -17.77
C THR A 451 16.18 8.15 -16.79
N PHE A 452 15.98 7.51 -15.64
CA PHE A 452 16.92 7.54 -14.52
C PHE A 452 17.32 6.13 -14.09
N ASP A 453 18.49 5.99 -13.49
CA ASP A 453 18.83 4.80 -12.72
C ASP A 453 18.12 4.77 -11.36
N ARG A 454 18.14 3.60 -10.70
CA ARG A 454 17.45 3.43 -9.42
C ARG A 454 17.97 4.32 -8.31
N LEU A 455 19.28 4.61 -8.25
CA LEU A 455 19.85 5.43 -7.18
C LEU A 455 19.44 6.88 -7.32
N THR A 456 19.36 7.39 -8.54
CA THR A 456 18.79 8.72 -8.82
C THR A 456 17.33 8.79 -8.36
N ASP A 457 16.53 7.77 -8.66
CA ASP A 457 15.14 7.71 -8.23
C ASP A 457 15.01 7.57 -6.69
N VAL A 458 15.86 6.77 -6.05
CA VAL A 458 15.92 6.68 -4.58
C VAL A 458 16.21 8.05 -3.95
N TYR A 459 17.14 8.81 -4.50
CA TYR A 459 17.38 10.19 -4.05
C TYR A 459 16.10 11.04 -4.11
N HIS A 460 15.33 10.95 -5.19
CA HIS A 460 14.06 11.67 -5.35
C HIS A 460 12.92 11.12 -4.49
N SER A 461 13.06 9.94 -3.89
CA SER A 461 12.08 9.41 -2.93
C SER A 461 12.18 10.08 -1.56
N GLY A 462 13.27 10.78 -1.31
CA GLY A 462 13.57 11.40 -0.01
C GLY A 462 13.74 10.39 1.13
N THR A 463 14.01 9.10 0.81
CA THR A 463 14.19 8.07 1.83
C THR A 463 15.44 8.36 2.67
N ARG A 464 15.30 8.18 3.98
CA ARG A 464 16.38 8.34 4.95
C ARG A 464 16.24 7.29 6.05
N HIS A 465 17.31 6.54 6.28
CA HIS A 465 17.42 5.61 7.38
C HIS A 465 18.73 5.87 8.11
N ASP A 466 18.76 5.61 9.40
CA ASP A 466 20.02 5.47 10.11
C ASP A 466 20.72 4.20 9.59
N GLU A 467 21.94 4.32 9.09
CA GLU A 467 22.71 3.17 8.59
C GLU A 467 23.23 2.27 9.73
N ASP A 468 23.31 2.83 10.93
CA ASP A 468 23.71 2.12 12.14
C ASP A 468 22.49 1.75 12.99
N GLN A 469 21.53 1.06 12.37
CA GLN A 469 20.39 0.41 13.04
C GLN A 469 20.26 -1.04 12.56
N PRO A 470 19.55 -1.91 13.30
CA PRO A 470 19.28 -3.28 12.86
C PRO A 470 18.58 -3.28 11.51
N CYS A 471 19.06 -4.11 10.58
CA CYS A 471 18.44 -4.24 9.27
C CYS A 471 16.98 -4.70 9.40
N HIS A 472 16.04 -3.94 8.85
CA HIS A 472 14.61 -4.25 8.86
C HIS A 472 14.19 -5.26 7.77
N LEU A 473 15.12 -5.65 6.92
CA LEU A 473 14.93 -6.66 5.89
C LEU A 473 15.58 -7.96 6.37
N LYS A 474 14.80 -8.76 7.09
CA LYS A 474 15.30 -10.02 7.68
C LYS A 474 15.30 -11.10 6.62
N VAL A 475 16.48 -11.65 6.33
CA VAL A 475 16.64 -12.79 5.41
C VAL A 475 16.97 -14.04 6.25
N ARG A 476 16.08 -15.03 6.20
CA ARG A 476 16.18 -16.22 7.05
C ARG A 476 17.28 -17.20 6.64
N ASP A 477 17.61 -17.21 5.35
CA ASP A 477 18.63 -18.11 4.77
C ASP A 477 19.42 -17.36 3.70
N LEU A 478 20.63 -16.91 4.07
CA LEU A 478 21.53 -16.21 3.16
C LEU A 478 22.28 -17.17 2.21
N ASP A 479 22.45 -18.42 2.59
CA ASP A 479 23.21 -19.40 1.80
C ASP A 479 22.44 -19.78 0.52
N ILE A 480 21.11 -19.82 0.58
CA ILE A 480 20.27 -20.08 -0.60
C ILE A 480 20.46 -19.02 -1.68
N CYS A 481 20.77 -17.78 -1.30
CA CYS A 481 20.98 -16.68 -2.26
C CYS A 481 22.22 -16.91 -3.13
N ALA A 482 23.29 -17.48 -2.57
CA ALA A 482 24.54 -17.76 -3.27
C ALA A 482 24.53 -19.11 -4.02
N THR A 483 23.54 -19.96 -3.75
CA THR A 483 23.45 -21.33 -4.29
C THR A 483 22.22 -21.48 -5.19
N ARG A 484 21.15 -22.04 -4.68
CA ARG A 484 19.95 -22.38 -5.45
C ARG A 484 19.29 -21.19 -6.11
N CYS A 485 19.17 -20.05 -5.40
CA CYS A 485 18.44 -18.90 -5.92
C CYS A 485 19.11 -18.30 -7.16
N VAL A 486 20.45 -18.22 -7.18
CA VAL A 486 21.19 -17.72 -8.35
C VAL A 486 21.01 -18.63 -9.56
N GLU A 487 20.95 -19.94 -9.37
CA GLU A 487 20.77 -20.92 -10.44
C GLU A 487 19.33 -21.02 -10.94
N GLU A 488 18.38 -21.07 -10.00
CA GLU A 488 16.96 -21.29 -10.31
C GLU A 488 16.27 -20.01 -10.78
N TYR A 489 16.55 -18.86 -10.16
CA TYR A 489 15.81 -17.61 -10.38
C TYR A 489 16.69 -16.39 -10.67
N GLY A 490 18.03 -16.49 -10.59
CA GLY A 490 18.95 -15.38 -10.86
C GLY A 490 18.89 -14.25 -9.82
N ASN A 491 18.54 -14.57 -8.57
CA ASN A 491 18.37 -13.60 -7.48
C ASN A 491 17.39 -12.47 -7.84
N PRO A 492 16.09 -12.75 -7.94
CA PRO A 492 15.08 -11.83 -8.44
C PRO A 492 14.94 -10.55 -7.61
N CYS A 493 15.41 -10.59 -6.35
CA CYS A 493 15.43 -9.41 -5.48
C CYS A 493 16.23 -8.22 -6.07
N GLN A 494 17.23 -8.48 -6.92
CA GLN A 494 17.97 -7.44 -7.64
C GLN A 494 17.12 -6.75 -8.72
N TYR A 495 16.09 -7.41 -9.23
CA TYR A 495 15.25 -6.94 -10.33
C TYR A 495 13.93 -6.34 -9.82
N PHE A 496 13.20 -7.06 -8.97
CA PHE A 496 11.91 -6.57 -8.50
C PHE A 496 12.02 -5.40 -7.51
N CYS A 497 13.19 -5.18 -6.87
CA CYS A 497 13.37 -4.07 -5.95
C CYS A 497 13.49 -2.74 -6.70
N PRO A 498 12.58 -1.78 -6.53
CA PRO A 498 12.61 -0.50 -7.24
C PRO A 498 13.62 0.50 -6.65
N ALA A 499 14.37 0.10 -5.61
CA ALA A 499 15.22 0.99 -4.82
C ALA A 499 16.67 0.52 -4.64
N ALA A 500 17.15 -0.43 -5.47
CA ALA A 500 18.52 -0.93 -5.42
C ALA A 500 18.99 -1.38 -4.02
N VAL A 501 18.09 -2.05 -3.27
CA VAL A 501 18.40 -2.54 -1.91
C VAL A 501 19.27 -3.78 -1.95
N TYR A 502 19.02 -4.69 -2.92
CA TYR A 502 19.68 -6.00 -2.99
C TYR A 502 20.72 -6.02 -4.10
N GLU A 503 21.91 -6.52 -3.78
CA GLU A 503 23.02 -6.65 -4.71
C GLU A 503 23.77 -7.97 -4.43
N MET A 504 24.08 -8.74 -5.48
CA MET A 504 24.97 -9.89 -5.36
C MET A 504 26.41 -9.41 -5.60
N ALA A 505 27.20 -9.41 -4.55
CA ALA A 505 28.60 -9.00 -4.57
C ALA A 505 29.54 -10.21 -4.50
N LYS A 506 30.67 -10.16 -5.20
CA LYS A 506 31.74 -11.14 -5.06
C LYS A 506 32.69 -10.72 -3.92
N GLU A 507 32.87 -11.59 -2.94
CA GLU A 507 33.89 -11.47 -1.91
C GLU A 507 34.88 -12.63 -2.06
N GLY A 508 36.02 -12.39 -2.71
CA GLY A 508 36.90 -13.43 -3.17
C GLY A 508 36.21 -14.34 -4.21
N ASP A 509 36.18 -15.65 -3.97
CA ASP A 509 35.51 -16.63 -4.83
C ASP A 509 34.04 -16.89 -4.44
N THR A 510 33.55 -16.26 -3.37
CA THR A 510 32.18 -16.44 -2.88
C THR A 510 31.27 -15.31 -3.34
N LEU A 511 30.05 -15.69 -3.75
CA LEU A 511 28.95 -14.76 -4.04
C LEU A 511 28.16 -14.53 -2.75
N LYS A 512 27.90 -13.26 -2.40
CA LYS A 512 27.14 -12.91 -1.20
C LYS A 512 26.06 -11.88 -1.50
N LEU A 513 24.93 -12.01 -0.84
CA LEU A 513 23.87 -10.99 -0.87
C LEU A 513 24.27 -9.81 0.02
N LYS A 514 24.41 -8.64 -0.60
CA LYS A 514 24.54 -7.34 0.10
C LYS A 514 23.19 -6.67 0.17
N ILE A 515 22.83 -6.15 1.35
CA ILE A 515 21.57 -5.47 1.60
C ILE A 515 21.85 -4.01 1.96
N ASN A 516 21.50 -3.10 1.05
CA ASN A 516 21.61 -1.65 1.21
C ASN A 516 20.28 -1.13 1.79
N ALA A 517 20.01 -1.43 3.07
CA ALA A 517 18.73 -1.15 3.73
C ALA A 517 18.39 0.35 3.77
N ALA A 518 19.39 1.24 3.77
CA ALA A 518 19.19 2.69 3.72
C ALA A 518 18.44 3.17 2.47
N ASN A 519 18.52 2.42 1.36
CA ASN A 519 17.80 2.73 0.13
C ASN A 519 16.31 2.35 0.17
N CYS A 520 15.87 1.61 1.18
CA CYS A 520 14.52 1.04 1.22
C CYS A 520 13.43 2.13 1.21
N VAL A 521 12.49 2.02 0.27
CA VAL A 521 11.33 2.91 0.12
C VAL A 521 10.05 2.31 0.71
N HIS A 522 10.15 1.29 1.53
CA HIS A 522 9.05 0.62 2.23
C HIS A 522 7.93 0.09 1.30
N CYS A 523 8.25 -0.29 0.06
CA CYS A 523 7.28 -0.83 -0.89
C CYS A 523 6.84 -2.26 -0.57
N LYS A 524 7.65 -3.02 0.18
CA LYS A 524 7.41 -4.41 0.61
C LYS A 524 7.36 -5.43 -0.54
N THR A 525 7.79 -5.08 -1.73
CA THR A 525 7.83 -6.01 -2.87
C THR A 525 8.66 -7.25 -2.57
N CYS A 526 9.76 -7.11 -1.82
CA CYS A 526 10.63 -8.23 -1.46
C CYS A 526 9.96 -9.27 -0.56
N ASP A 527 9.20 -8.84 0.43
CA ASP A 527 8.41 -9.71 1.32
C ASP A 527 7.27 -10.45 0.58
N ILE A 528 6.83 -9.88 -0.56
CA ILE A 528 5.76 -10.43 -1.39
C ILE A 528 6.30 -11.38 -2.46
N ALA A 529 7.34 -10.95 -3.17
CA ALA A 529 7.76 -11.55 -4.44
C ALA A 529 8.96 -12.50 -4.32
N ASP A 530 9.53 -12.66 -3.13
CA ASP A 530 10.63 -13.60 -2.96
C ASP A 530 10.18 -15.06 -3.20
N PRO A 531 10.78 -15.82 -4.15
CA PRO A 531 10.31 -17.16 -4.52
C PRO A 531 10.41 -18.18 -3.39
N TYR A 532 11.32 -17.98 -2.44
CA TYR A 532 11.48 -18.85 -1.28
C TYR A 532 10.79 -18.32 -0.02
N GLN A 533 10.20 -17.13 -0.09
CA GLN A 533 9.55 -16.45 1.03
C GLN A 533 10.44 -16.33 2.28
N ILE A 534 11.75 -16.11 2.07
CA ILE A 534 12.75 -15.97 3.13
C ILE A 534 13.01 -14.52 3.53
N ILE A 535 12.55 -13.55 2.75
CA ILE A 535 12.68 -12.13 3.06
C ILE A 535 11.46 -11.68 3.86
N ASP A 536 11.70 -11.25 5.10
CA ASP A 536 10.68 -10.71 5.98
C ASP A 536 10.92 -9.22 6.24
N TRP A 537 9.99 -8.38 5.78
CA TRP A 537 10.02 -6.96 6.05
C TRP A 537 9.41 -6.70 7.44
N VAL A 538 10.22 -6.18 8.36
CA VAL A 538 9.77 -5.75 9.70
C VAL A 538 9.85 -4.22 9.80
N VAL A 539 9.18 -3.64 10.78
CA VAL A 539 9.24 -2.19 10.96
C VAL A 539 10.66 -1.76 11.36
N PRO A 540 11.27 -0.77 10.68
CA PRO A 540 12.53 -0.17 11.11
C PRO A 540 12.30 0.77 12.29
N GLU A 541 13.37 1.32 12.86
CA GLU A 541 13.31 2.41 13.83
C GLU A 541 12.46 3.56 13.25
N GLY A 542 11.57 4.10 14.07
CA GLY A 542 10.64 5.14 13.68
C GLY A 542 11.32 6.44 13.28
N GLY A 543 10.66 7.23 12.45
CA GLY A 543 11.19 8.47 11.87
C GLY A 543 11.96 8.28 10.56
N GLY A 544 12.43 7.04 10.27
CA GLY A 544 13.09 6.70 9.01
C GLY A 544 12.11 6.35 7.88
N GLY A 545 12.66 6.23 6.65
CA GLY A 545 11.93 5.82 5.46
C GLY A 545 11.73 6.92 4.42
N PRO A 546 10.88 6.68 3.41
CA PRO A 546 10.65 7.62 2.31
C PRO A 546 9.92 8.89 2.79
N ASN A 547 10.09 9.97 2.04
CA ASN A 547 9.32 11.20 2.21
C ASN A 547 8.58 11.53 0.92
N TYR A 548 7.33 11.07 0.83
CA TYR A 548 6.47 11.24 -0.33
C TYR A 548 5.66 12.54 -0.30
N GLU A 549 6.25 13.61 0.22
CA GLU A 549 5.59 14.91 0.27
C GLU A 549 5.13 15.36 -1.12
N GLY A 550 3.84 15.67 -1.25
CA GLY A 550 3.24 16.12 -2.50
C GLY A 550 2.80 15.00 -3.45
N MET A 551 3.01 13.72 -3.10
CA MET A 551 2.70 12.55 -3.92
C MET A 551 1.29 11.98 -3.66
#